data_82bf64e0557b7037537f5ea0cd038af6
#
_entry.id   82bf64e0557b7037537f5ea0cd038af6
#
_cell.length_a   1.000
_cell.length_b   1.000
_cell.length_c   1.000
_cell.angle_alpha   90.00
_cell.angle_beta   90.00
_cell.angle_gamma   90.00
#
_symmetry.space_group_name_H-M   'P 1'
#
loop_
_entity.id
_entity.type
_entity.pdbx_description
1 polymer ?
#
loop_
_entity_poly.entity_id
_entity_poly.type
_entity_poly.pdbx_seq_one_letter_code
_entity_poly.pdbx_strand_id
1 'polypeptide(L)'
;MNFKIYNISDQAKGNFNSGEILENKPIGFPQDGGKLKPYSNLFYWAHAWTNNKKSTVGLHPHRGFEICSFVLRGKINHFDTKLKKWIPLSKGDVQIIRAGNGISHAEEFDKNSEIFQIWFYPNLEKSLKKNASYDDYSFSDFKIRKNDKSSTTIIKGDGSPMRMDTEGLIINIHDLKDGSHLFKSTKQKIHSIFILDGEIEIENKNILKGTFINISQTDSFEIFCNKKSTIFEVISPLTPSYKTYA
;
A
#
# COMPACT_ATOMS: atom_id res chain seq x y z
N MET A 1 -10.55 1.79 21.52
CA MET A 1 -10.01 1.44 20.20
C MET A 1 -11.11 1.54 19.14
N ASN A 2 -10.87 2.21 18.04
CA ASN A 2 -11.77 2.19 16.87
C ASN A 2 -11.24 1.14 15.90
N PHE A 3 -12.03 0.08 15.67
CA PHE A 3 -11.63 -1.07 14.86
C PHE A 3 -12.71 -1.38 13.81
N LYS A 4 -12.32 -1.33 12.52
CA LYS A 4 -13.22 -1.58 11.39
C LYS A 4 -12.62 -2.62 10.45
N ILE A 5 -13.46 -3.52 9.97
CA ILE A 5 -13.11 -4.61 9.05
C ILE A 5 -13.81 -4.37 7.71
N TYR A 6 -13.09 -4.54 6.63
CA TYR A 6 -13.58 -4.45 5.25
C TYR A 6 -13.18 -5.74 4.51
N ASN A 7 -14.13 -6.66 4.44
CA ASN A 7 -13.94 -7.91 3.71
C ASN A 7 -13.80 -7.65 2.20
N ILE A 8 -13.42 -8.68 1.44
CA ILE A 8 -13.30 -8.57 -0.03
C ILE A 8 -14.61 -8.10 -0.68
N SER A 9 -15.77 -8.47 -0.12
CA SER A 9 -17.09 -8.01 -0.58
C SER A 9 -17.37 -6.52 -0.31
N ASP A 10 -16.66 -5.91 0.61
CA ASP A 10 -16.79 -4.48 0.98
C ASP A 10 -15.88 -3.58 0.14
N GLN A 11 -14.92 -4.18 -0.57
CA GLN A 11 -13.95 -3.50 -1.41
C GLN A 11 -14.51 -3.26 -2.81
N ALA A 12 -14.19 -2.12 -3.39
CA ALA A 12 -14.54 -1.86 -4.79
C ALA A 12 -13.81 -2.84 -5.72
N LYS A 13 -14.40 -3.09 -6.88
CA LYS A 13 -13.83 -3.93 -7.94
C LYS A 13 -13.41 -3.06 -9.11
N GLY A 14 -12.37 -3.49 -9.80
CA GLY A 14 -11.92 -2.86 -11.02
C GLY A 14 -11.28 -3.87 -11.97
N ASN A 15 -11.12 -3.46 -13.21
CA ASN A 15 -10.34 -4.20 -14.18
C ASN A 15 -9.84 -3.28 -15.29
N PHE A 16 -8.77 -3.70 -15.95
CA PHE A 16 -8.27 -3.11 -17.18
C PHE A 16 -8.24 -4.17 -18.28
N ASN A 17 -8.26 -3.70 -19.54
CA ASN A 17 -8.10 -4.53 -20.75
C ASN A 17 -9.06 -5.73 -20.75
N SER A 18 -10.35 -5.48 -20.51
CA SER A 18 -11.40 -6.49 -20.50
C SER A 18 -11.16 -7.65 -19.52
N GLY A 19 -10.56 -7.34 -18.35
CA GLY A 19 -10.32 -8.31 -17.28
C GLY A 19 -8.95 -9.00 -17.32
N GLU A 20 -8.03 -8.57 -18.15
CA GLU A 20 -6.64 -9.07 -18.13
C GLU A 20 -5.91 -8.65 -16.86
N ILE A 21 -6.18 -7.45 -16.34
CA ILE A 21 -5.77 -6.98 -15.02
C ILE A 21 -7.05 -6.85 -14.19
N LEU A 22 -7.06 -7.46 -13.03
CA LEU A 22 -8.16 -7.43 -12.06
C LEU A 22 -7.74 -6.64 -10.84
N GLU A 23 -8.71 -5.98 -10.17
CA GLU A 23 -8.45 -5.22 -8.96
C GLU A 23 -9.52 -5.44 -7.89
N ASN A 24 -9.05 -5.51 -6.64
CA ASN A 24 -9.84 -5.19 -5.45
C ASN A 24 -9.30 -3.89 -4.86
N LYS A 25 -10.18 -2.96 -4.53
CA LYS A 25 -9.76 -1.67 -3.98
C LYS A 25 -10.31 -1.51 -2.56
N PRO A 26 -9.49 -1.79 -1.52
CA PRO A 26 -9.83 -1.42 -0.15
C PRO A 26 -10.25 0.03 -0.04
N ILE A 27 -9.53 0.94 -0.73
CA ILE A 27 -9.88 2.36 -0.84
C ILE A 27 -9.94 2.69 -2.32
N GLY A 28 -11.16 2.79 -2.87
CA GLY A 28 -11.41 3.20 -4.25
C GLY A 28 -11.83 4.66 -4.34
N PHE A 29 -11.99 5.15 -5.57
CA PHE A 29 -12.64 6.43 -5.81
C PHE A 29 -14.11 6.37 -5.40
N PRO A 30 -14.76 7.52 -5.11
CA PRO A 30 -16.17 7.55 -4.69
C PRO A 30 -17.11 6.80 -5.65
N GLN A 31 -16.84 6.85 -6.97
CA GLN A 31 -17.62 6.17 -8.01
C GLN A 31 -17.38 4.65 -8.09
N ASP A 32 -16.33 4.13 -7.47
CA ASP A 32 -15.99 2.70 -7.55
C ASP A 32 -16.88 1.81 -6.66
N GLY A 33 -17.61 2.39 -5.70
CA GLY A 33 -18.64 1.71 -4.92
C GLY A 33 -18.16 0.97 -3.66
N GLY A 34 -16.89 1.04 -3.29
CA GLY A 34 -16.37 0.46 -2.05
C GLY A 34 -16.88 1.16 -0.79
N LYS A 35 -16.93 0.43 0.33
CA LYS A 35 -17.42 0.97 1.61
C LYS A 35 -16.47 1.95 2.29
N LEU A 36 -15.15 1.71 2.21
CA LEU A 36 -14.15 2.58 2.81
C LEU A 36 -13.87 3.78 1.91
N LYS A 37 -14.00 4.96 2.47
CA LYS A 37 -13.68 6.23 1.79
C LYS A 37 -12.23 6.64 2.14
N PRO A 38 -11.61 7.52 1.34
CA PRO A 38 -10.33 8.15 1.68
C PRO A 38 -10.33 8.72 3.10
N TYR A 39 -9.18 8.67 3.76
CA TYR A 39 -8.97 9.23 5.11
C TYR A 39 -7.50 9.61 5.31
N SER A 40 -7.25 10.55 6.22
CA SER A 40 -5.90 11.03 6.49
C SER A 40 -5.22 11.53 5.20
N ASN A 41 -4.03 11.03 4.93
CA ASN A 41 -3.29 11.27 3.69
C ASN A 41 -3.29 10.05 2.74
N LEU A 42 -4.15 9.07 2.98
CA LEU A 42 -4.31 7.84 2.19
C LEU A 42 -5.65 7.89 1.45
N PHE A 43 -5.62 7.93 0.11
CA PHE A 43 -6.84 8.13 -0.64
C PHE A 43 -7.13 7.11 -1.75
N TYR A 44 -6.18 6.23 -2.04
CA TYR A 44 -6.39 5.13 -2.97
C TYR A 44 -5.51 3.94 -2.57
N TRP A 45 -6.08 2.76 -2.65
CA TRP A 45 -5.35 1.52 -2.46
C TRP A 45 -5.98 0.44 -3.33
N ALA A 46 -5.25 0.03 -4.37
CA ALA A 46 -5.62 -1.09 -5.22
C ALA A 46 -4.71 -2.28 -4.96
N HIS A 47 -5.32 -3.45 -4.84
CA HIS A 47 -4.69 -4.74 -4.96
C HIS A 47 -4.97 -5.24 -6.37
N ALA A 48 -3.98 -5.18 -7.25
CA ALA A 48 -4.10 -5.49 -8.67
C ALA A 48 -3.30 -6.75 -9.04
N TRP A 49 -3.84 -7.55 -9.95
CA TRP A 49 -3.15 -8.76 -10.41
C TRP A 49 -3.51 -9.14 -11.84
N THR A 50 -2.59 -9.89 -12.48
CA THR A 50 -2.82 -10.60 -13.73
C THR A 50 -2.87 -12.10 -13.48
N ASN A 51 -3.58 -12.80 -14.33
CA ASN A 51 -3.56 -14.26 -14.37
C ASN A 51 -2.52 -14.76 -15.40
N ASN A 52 -2.92 -15.57 -16.36
CA ASN A 52 -2.02 -16.24 -17.31
C ASN A 52 -1.52 -15.36 -18.46
N LYS A 53 -1.90 -14.08 -18.49
CA LYS A 53 -1.53 -13.15 -19.56
C LYS A 53 -0.74 -11.98 -19.02
N LYS A 54 0.18 -11.48 -19.85
CA LYS A 54 0.81 -10.18 -19.71
C LYS A 54 -0.17 -9.10 -20.13
N SER A 55 -0.23 -7.99 -19.42
CA SER A 55 -1.11 -6.88 -19.77
C SER A 55 -0.53 -5.54 -19.33
N THR A 56 -0.93 -4.47 -20.01
CA THR A 56 -0.36 -3.12 -19.81
C THR A 56 -1.46 -2.11 -19.51
N VAL A 57 -1.34 -1.40 -18.40
CA VAL A 57 -2.04 -0.15 -18.19
C VAL A 57 -1.32 0.92 -19.01
N GLY A 58 -1.98 1.45 -20.03
CA GLY A 58 -1.40 2.42 -20.96
C GLY A 58 -1.01 3.73 -20.31
N LEU A 59 -0.30 4.55 -21.06
CA LEU A 59 0.21 5.85 -20.57
C LEU A 59 -0.94 6.76 -20.10
N HIS A 60 -0.90 7.18 -18.84
CA HIS A 60 -1.90 8.05 -18.23
C HIS A 60 -1.26 9.07 -17.26
N PRO A 61 -1.88 10.27 -17.09
CA PRO A 61 -1.28 11.37 -16.36
C PRO A 61 -1.62 11.38 -14.87
N HIS A 62 -0.65 11.88 -14.07
CA HIS A 62 -0.82 12.16 -12.65
C HIS A 62 -0.23 13.50 -12.27
N ARG A 63 -0.75 14.14 -11.22
CA ARG A 63 -0.28 15.43 -10.75
C ARG A 63 -0.53 15.60 -9.26
N GLY A 64 0.46 16.07 -8.53
CA GLY A 64 0.37 16.54 -7.15
C GLY A 64 0.62 15.48 -6.07
N PHE A 65 0.16 14.26 -6.25
CA PHE A 65 0.23 13.20 -5.24
C PHE A 65 1.39 12.21 -5.46
N GLU A 66 1.55 11.29 -4.53
CA GLU A 66 2.54 10.23 -4.57
C GLU A 66 1.86 8.89 -4.87
N ILE A 67 2.46 8.11 -5.77
CA ILE A 67 2.01 6.80 -6.20
C ILE A 67 3.10 5.80 -5.84
N CYS A 68 2.74 4.80 -5.02
CA CYS A 68 3.65 3.74 -4.64
C CYS A 68 3.15 2.42 -5.21
N SER A 69 4.02 1.73 -5.96
CA SER A 69 3.78 0.37 -6.47
C SER A 69 4.66 -0.60 -5.67
N PHE A 70 4.03 -1.57 -4.99
CA PHE A 70 4.69 -2.61 -4.20
C PHE A 70 4.48 -3.95 -4.89
N VAL A 71 5.55 -4.58 -5.39
CA VAL A 71 5.44 -5.85 -6.11
C VAL A 71 5.32 -7.01 -5.12
N LEU A 72 4.13 -7.59 -5.01
CA LEU A 72 3.82 -8.69 -4.09
C LEU A 72 4.19 -10.06 -4.67
N ARG A 73 4.05 -10.21 -5.98
CA ARG A 73 4.37 -11.44 -6.71
C ARG A 73 4.69 -11.13 -8.17
N GLY A 74 5.57 -11.95 -8.78
CA GLY A 74 5.91 -11.86 -10.20
C GLY A 74 6.79 -10.65 -10.50
N LYS A 75 6.51 -10.01 -11.64
CA LYS A 75 7.26 -8.87 -12.17
C LYS A 75 6.35 -7.87 -12.84
N ILE A 76 6.70 -6.60 -12.75
CA ILE A 76 6.12 -5.53 -13.56
C ILE A 76 7.24 -4.74 -14.23
N ASN A 77 6.90 -4.01 -15.28
CA ASN A 77 7.75 -3.00 -15.85
C ASN A 77 7.05 -1.65 -15.74
N HIS A 78 7.78 -0.63 -15.31
CA HIS A 78 7.31 0.72 -15.25
C HIS A 78 7.92 1.58 -16.33
N PHE A 79 7.12 2.46 -16.94
CA PHE A 79 7.55 3.50 -17.87
C PHE A 79 7.00 4.85 -17.42
N ASP A 80 7.80 5.90 -17.49
CA ASP A 80 7.32 7.27 -17.31
C ASP A 80 7.91 8.26 -18.31
N THR A 81 7.24 9.40 -18.45
CA THR A 81 7.62 10.46 -19.41
C THR A 81 8.86 11.24 -18.99
N LYS A 82 9.34 11.06 -17.78
CA LYS A 82 10.58 11.68 -17.27
C LYS A 82 11.80 10.87 -17.71
N LEU A 83 11.78 9.57 -17.41
CA LEU A 83 12.90 8.66 -17.71
C LEU A 83 12.88 8.15 -19.15
N LYS A 84 11.67 8.00 -19.73
CA LYS A 84 11.41 7.52 -21.10
C LYS A 84 12.01 6.14 -21.40
N LYS A 85 12.03 5.26 -20.39
CA LYS A 85 12.45 3.86 -20.54
C LYS A 85 11.66 2.96 -19.61
N TRP A 86 11.56 1.69 -19.95
CA TRP A 86 10.96 0.67 -19.10
C TRP A 86 11.94 0.22 -18.02
N ILE A 87 11.49 0.20 -16.77
CA ILE A 87 12.25 -0.24 -15.60
C ILE A 87 11.58 -1.49 -15.05
N PRO A 88 12.28 -2.63 -14.99
CA PRO A 88 11.74 -3.84 -14.40
C PRO A 88 11.76 -3.77 -12.86
N LEU A 89 10.69 -4.24 -12.24
CA LEU A 89 10.52 -4.41 -10.80
C LEU A 89 10.11 -5.85 -10.54
N SER A 90 10.72 -6.47 -9.54
CA SER A 90 10.50 -7.86 -9.14
C SER A 90 9.84 -7.94 -7.76
N LYS A 91 9.38 -9.13 -7.37
CA LYS A 91 8.78 -9.35 -6.03
C LYS A 91 9.64 -8.76 -4.91
N GLY A 92 9.00 -7.93 -4.09
CA GLY A 92 9.59 -7.22 -2.96
C GLY A 92 10.13 -5.84 -3.30
N ASP A 93 10.34 -5.52 -4.59
CA ASP A 93 10.75 -4.19 -5.00
C ASP A 93 9.60 -3.20 -4.86
N VAL A 94 9.96 -1.94 -4.65
CA VAL A 94 9.03 -0.83 -4.45
C VAL A 94 9.42 0.32 -5.35
N GLN A 95 8.44 0.92 -6.01
CA GLN A 95 8.61 2.17 -6.73
C GLN A 95 7.76 3.26 -6.12
N ILE A 96 8.27 4.47 -6.12
CA ILE A 96 7.50 5.68 -5.82
C ILE A 96 7.64 6.69 -6.94
N ILE A 97 6.49 7.21 -7.38
CA ILE A 97 6.37 8.40 -8.22
C ILE A 97 5.87 9.54 -7.35
N ARG A 98 6.61 10.64 -7.31
CA ARG A 98 6.15 11.93 -6.79
C ARG A 98 5.70 12.74 -7.99
N ALA A 99 4.38 12.78 -8.23
CA ALA A 99 3.84 13.33 -9.48
C ALA A 99 4.10 14.84 -9.65
N GLY A 100 4.31 15.59 -8.57
CA GLY A 100 4.73 16.97 -8.62
C GLY A 100 3.84 17.84 -9.53
N ASN A 101 4.46 18.60 -10.42
CA ASN A 101 3.77 19.43 -11.41
C ASN A 101 3.19 18.66 -12.61
N GLY A 102 3.40 17.36 -12.69
CA GLY A 102 2.82 16.45 -13.69
C GLY A 102 3.83 15.44 -14.25
N ILE A 103 3.35 14.22 -14.41
CA ILE A 103 4.04 13.10 -15.05
C ILE A 103 2.99 12.16 -15.65
N SER A 104 3.33 11.47 -16.73
CA SER A 104 2.55 10.33 -17.20
C SER A 104 3.37 9.06 -17.07
N HIS A 105 2.71 7.98 -16.68
CA HIS A 105 3.34 6.66 -16.57
C HIS A 105 2.48 5.56 -17.19
N ALA A 106 3.11 4.42 -17.43
CA ALA A 106 2.50 3.17 -17.86
C ALA A 106 3.08 2.03 -17.06
N GLU A 107 2.29 1.00 -16.81
CA GLU A 107 2.70 -0.18 -16.06
C GLU A 107 2.35 -1.45 -16.84
N GLU A 108 3.34 -2.28 -17.06
CA GLU A 108 3.20 -3.56 -17.74
C GLU A 108 3.36 -4.67 -16.71
N PHE A 109 2.33 -5.47 -16.55
CA PHE A 109 2.32 -6.63 -15.67
C PHE A 109 2.69 -7.88 -16.45
N ASP A 110 3.68 -8.63 -15.99
CA ASP A 110 3.90 -9.98 -16.48
C ASP A 110 2.73 -10.90 -16.04
N LYS A 111 2.65 -12.10 -16.65
CA LYS A 111 1.68 -13.13 -16.22
C LYS A 111 1.88 -13.49 -14.75
N ASN A 112 0.78 -13.71 -14.04
CA ASN A 112 0.76 -14.07 -12.61
C ASN A 112 1.47 -13.07 -11.70
N SER A 113 1.46 -11.79 -12.07
CA SER A 113 1.99 -10.70 -11.26
C SER A 113 0.92 -10.09 -10.38
N GLU A 114 1.34 -9.54 -9.25
CA GLU A 114 0.46 -8.99 -8.22
C GLU A 114 1.15 -7.81 -7.54
N ILE A 115 0.45 -6.71 -7.40
CA ILE A 115 0.95 -5.49 -6.76
C ILE A 115 -0.08 -4.88 -5.81
N PHE A 116 0.40 -4.08 -4.86
CA PHE A 116 -0.37 -2.94 -4.39
C PHE A 116 0.04 -1.71 -5.16
N GLN A 117 -0.96 -0.90 -5.56
CA GLN A 117 -0.77 0.47 -5.92
C GLN A 117 -1.48 1.35 -4.90
N ILE A 118 -0.71 2.15 -4.17
CA ILE A 118 -1.22 2.97 -3.06
C ILE A 118 -0.86 4.42 -3.32
N TRP A 119 -1.86 5.33 -3.22
CA TRP A 119 -1.68 6.75 -3.47
C TRP A 119 -1.85 7.55 -2.20
N PHE A 120 -0.92 8.49 -2.01
CA PHE A 120 -0.84 9.32 -0.83
C PHE A 120 -0.89 10.81 -1.19
N TYR A 121 -1.48 11.59 -0.30
CA TYR A 121 -1.49 13.05 -0.39
C TYR A 121 -0.33 13.66 0.39
N PRO A 122 0.69 14.19 -0.27
CA PRO A 122 1.60 15.17 0.31
C PRO A 122 0.89 16.52 0.46
N ASN A 123 1.55 17.51 1.05
CA ASN A 123 1.08 18.88 1.00
C ASN A 123 1.03 19.37 -0.45
N LEU A 124 -0.18 19.48 -1.04
CA LEU A 124 -0.36 19.78 -2.47
C LEU A 124 0.13 21.17 -2.85
N GLU A 125 0.05 22.17 -1.95
CA GLU A 125 0.57 23.51 -2.21
C GLU A 125 2.08 23.51 -2.45
N LYS A 126 2.79 22.56 -1.81
CA LYS A 126 4.23 22.36 -1.98
C LYS A 126 4.54 21.42 -3.13
N SER A 127 3.85 20.29 -3.22
CA SER A 127 4.17 19.26 -4.22
C SER A 127 3.92 19.74 -5.65
N LEU A 128 2.85 20.49 -5.89
CA LEU A 128 2.51 21.03 -7.22
C LEU A 128 3.57 22.01 -7.77
N LYS A 129 4.43 22.56 -6.91
CA LYS A 129 5.55 23.44 -7.29
C LYS A 129 6.83 22.67 -7.59
N LYS A 130 6.90 21.38 -7.26
CA LYS A 130 8.05 20.53 -7.51
C LYS A 130 7.98 19.89 -8.88
N ASN A 131 9.12 19.64 -9.49
CA ASN A 131 9.20 18.76 -10.64
C ASN A 131 8.86 17.33 -10.22
N ALA A 132 8.19 16.61 -11.12
CA ALA A 132 7.97 15.19 -10.91
C ALA A 132 9.30 14.44 -10.75
N SER A 133 9.31 13.42 -9.90
CA SER A 133 10.46 12.55 -9.66
C SER A 133 10.00 11.14 -9.32
N TYR A 134 10.89 10.18 -9.43
CA TYR A 134 10.62 8.82 -9.01
C TYR A 134 11.90 8.19 -8.42
N ASP A 135 11.73 7.16 -7.61
CA ASP A 135 12.79 6.29 -7.14
C ASP A 135 12.31 4.84 -7.16
N ASP A 136 13.23 3.93 -7.44
CA ASP A 136 13.06 2.49 -7.32
C ASP A 136 13.92 1.98 -6.17
N TYR A 137 13.38 1.05 -5.40
CA TYR A 137 14.05 0.40 -4.28
C TYR A 137 13.97 -1.11 -4.46
N SER A 138 15.12 -1.78 -4.44
CA SER A 138 15.16 -3.23 -4.41
C SER A 138 14.79 -3.77 -3.03
N PHE A 139 14.27 -4.98 -2.97
CA PHE A 139 13.96 -5.63 -1.68
C PHE A 139 15.16 -5.63 -0.71
N SER A 140 16.37 -5.79 -1.23
CA SER A 140 17.62 -5.79 -0.45
C SER A 140 17.95 -4.43 0.20
N ASP A 141 17.36 -3.34 -0.26
CA ASP A 141 17.59 -2.01 0.31
C ASP A 141 16.86 -1.80 1.63
N PHE A 142 15.86 -2.64 1.92
CA PHE A 142 15.03 -2.49 3.10
C PHE A 142 15.59 -3.22 4.32
N LYS A 143 15.52 -2.51 5.44
CA LYS A 143 15.92 -3.07 6.74
C LYS A 143 14.90 -4.12 7.20
N ILE A 144 15.39 -5.25 7.63
CA ILE A 144 14.59 -6.32 8.23
C ILE A 144 14.92 -6.42 9.72
N ARG A 145 13.91 -6.21 10.56
CA ARG A 145 14.00 -6.49 12.02
C ARG A 145 13.41 -7.87 12.28
N LYS A 146 14.14 -8.69 13.02
CA LYS A 146 13.71 -10.07 13.37
C LYS A 146 13.75 -10.27 14.87
N ASN A 147 12.80 -11.03 15.38
CA ASN A 147 12.79 -11.62 16.69
C ASN A 147 12.29 -13.08 16.60
N ASP A 148 12.14 -13.76 17.71
CA ASP A 148 11.76 -15.18 17.75
C ASP A 148 10.35 -15.44 17.17
N LYS A 149 9.45 -14.42 17.23
CA LYS A 149 8.04 -14.54 16.83
C LYS A 149 7.72 -13.89 15.49
N SER A 150 8.55 -12.96 15.00
CA SER A 150 8.22 -12.18 13.81
C SER A 150 9.43 -11.69 13.03
N SER A 151 9.19 -11.36 11.75
CA SER A 151 10.10 -10.62 10.88
C SER A 151 9.37 -9.42 10.32
N THR A 152 9.94 -8.21 10.41
CA THR A 152 9.36 -6.97 9.88
C THR A 152 10.29 -6.36 8.87
N THR A 153 9.86 -6.28 7.62
CA THR A 153 10.52 -5.50 6.57
C THR A 153 10.03 -4.06 6.66
N ILE A 154 10.94 -3.12 6.91
CA ILE A 154 10.64 -1.69 7.04
C ILE A 154 10.80 -1.04 5.68
N ILE A 155 9.69 -0.84 4.97
CA ILE A 155 9.68 -0.21 3.64
C ILE A 155 9.80 1.31 3.79
N LYS A 156 9.05 1.90 4.72
CA LYS A 156 9.13 3.32 5.07
C LYS A 156 9.13 3.48 6.58
N GLY A 157 10.14 4.15 7.12
CA GLY A 157 10.29 4.34 8.56
C GLY A 157 11.76 4.50 8.93
N ASP A 158 12.08 4.26 10.22
CA ASP A 158 13.43 4.40 10.74
C ASP A 158 14.43 3.42 10.10
N GLY A 159 15.44 3.98 9.45
CA GLY A 159 16.49 3.24 8.74
C GLY A 159 16.08 2.74 7.35
N SER A 160 14.94 3.19 6.79
CA SER A 160 14.56 2.91 5.40
C SER A 160 15.12 3.98 4.44
N PRO A 161 15.59 3.59 3.24
CA PRO A 161 16.01 4.53 2.23
C PRO A 161 14.85 5.26 1.54
N MET A 162 13.62 4.75 1.65
CA MET A 162 12.46 5.27 0.93
C MET A 162 12.11 6.70 1.33
N ARG A 163 12.10 7.61 0.34
CA ARG A 163 11.79 9.02 0.54
C ARG A 163 10.39 9.35 0.05
N MET A 164 9.61 10.02 0.89
CA MET A 164 8.25 10.49 0.60
C MET A 164 8.07 11.92 1.09
N ASP A 165 7.29 12.70 0.34
CA ASP A 165 6.87 14.05 0.75
C ASP A 165 5.64 14.00 1.68
N THR A 166 4.88 12.92 1.62
CA THR A 166 3.73 12.68 2.50
C THR A 166 4.20 12.45 3.93
N GLU A 167 3.68 13.23 4.87
CA GLU A 167 4.12 13.23 6.27
C GLU A 167 3.64 12.02 7.06
N GLY A 168 4.43 11.65 8.06
CA GLY A 168 4.03 10.78 9.17
C GLY A 168 3.77 9.32 8.80
N LEU A 169 4.15 8.89 7.58
CA LEU A 169 3.95 7.53 7.11
C LEU A 169 5.03 6.56 7.63
N ILE A 170 4.55 5.37 8.02
CA ILE A 170 5.38 4.18 8.22
C ILE A 170 4.72 3.07 7.40
N ILE A 171 5.53 2.29 6.65
CA ILE A 171 5.05 1.19 5.83
C ILE A 171 5.89 -0.05 6.15
N ASN A 172 5.22 -1.12 6.54
CA ASN A 172 5.85 -2.37 6.94
C ASN A 172 5.20 -3.58 6.27
N ILE A 173 5.99 -4.64 6.11
CA ILE A 173 5.47 -6.00 5.91
C ILE A 173 5.90 -6.82 7.12
N HIS A 174 4.93 -7.48 7.77
CA HIS A 174 5.18 -8.34 8.91
C HIS A 174 4.90 -9.79 8.56
N ASP A 175 5.90 -10.64 8.74
CA ASP A 175 5.73 -12.09 8.81
C ASP A 175 5.61 -12.47 10.28
N LEU A 176 4.44 -12.93 10.68
CA LEU A 176 4.07 -13.28 12.05
C LEU A 176 4.02 -14.80 12.17
N LYS A 177 4.70 -15.38 13.16
CA LYS A 177 4.53 -16.78 13.52
C LYS A 177 3.22 -16.97 14.30
N ASP A 178 2.88 -18.19 14.64
CA ASP A 178 1.79 -18.51 15.57
C ASP A 178 1.98 -17.84 16.94
N GLY A 179 0.87 -17.48 17.58
CA GLY A 179 0.80 -16.82 18.87
C GLY A 179 0.44 -15.35 18.83
N SER A 180 0.58 -14.68 19.97
CA SER A 180 0.24 -13.28 20.16
C SER A 180 1.35 -12.32 19.80
N HIS A 181 0.98 -11.21 19.15
CA HIS A 181 1.84 -10.13 18.72
C HIS A 181 1.29 -8.78 19.18
N LEU A 182 1.99 -8.11 20.07
CA LEU A 182 1.62 -6.78 20.55
C LEU A 182 2.15 -5.70 19.59
N PHE A 183 1.24 -4.89 19.05
CA PHE A 183 1.53 -3.71 18.24
C PHE A 183 1.37 -2.45 19.11
N LYS A 184 2.45 -1.70 19.24
CA LYS A 184 2.41 -0.38 19.89
C LYS A 184 1.90 0.67 18.93
N SER A 185 1.10 1.60 19.43
CA SER A 185 0.51 2.69 18.67
C SER A 185 0.50 3.99 19.49
N THR A 186 -0.18 4.99 19.01
CA THR A 186 -0.65 6.16 19.74
C THR A 186 -2.02 6.54 19.23
N LYS A 187 -2.82 7.23 20.05
CA LYS A 187 -4.16 7.69 19.65
C LYS A 187 -4.16 8.62 18.43
N GLN A 188 -2.99 9.16 18.06
CA GLN A 188 -2.82 10.03 16.89
C GLN A 188 -2.45 9.29 15.60
N LYS A 189 -2.48 7.95 15.61
CA LYS A 189 -2.14 7.11 14.46
C LYS A 189 -3.32 6.28 14.00
N ILE A 190 -3.30 5.98 12.70
CA ILE A 190 -4.20 5.01 12.06
C ILE A 190 -3.33 3.90 11.49
N HIS A 191 -3.65 2.66 11.83
CA HIS A 191 -3.06 1.46 11.25
C HIS A 191 -4.02 0.92 10.19
N SER A 192 -3.56 0.91 8.95
CA SER A 192 -4.24 0.38 7.77
C SER A 192 -3.56 -0.94 7.42
N ILE A 193 -4.22 -2.06 7.68
CA ILE A 193 -3.61 -3.39 7.57
C ILE A 193 -4.36 -4.22 6.53
N PHE A 194 -3.61 -4.85 5.61
CA PHE A 194 -4.13 -5.82 4.66
C PHE A 194 -3.53 -7.20 4.94
N ILE A 195 -4.37 -8.22 4.98
CA ILE A 195 -3.93 -9.60 5.21
C ILE A 195 -3.46 -10.19 3.89
N LEU A 196 -2.14 -10.28 3.71
CA LEU A 196 -1.53 -10.80 2.49
C LEU A 196 -1.60 -12.32 2.41
N ASP A 197 -1.38 -12.99 3.55
CA ASP A 197 -1.45 -14.45 3.62
C ASP A 197 -1.78 -14.91 5.05
N GLY A 198 -2.38 -16.11 5.15
CA GLY A 198 -2.81 -16.65 6.42
C GLY A 198 -4.13 -16.09 6.92
N GLU A 199 -4.29 -16.05 8.23
CA GLU A 199 -5.43 -15.52 8.95
C GLU A 199 -4.96 -15.00 10.33
N ILE A 200 -5.63 -13.97 10.81
CA ILE A 200 -5.34 -13.36 12.11
C ILE A 200 -6.61 -13.19 12.93
N GLU A 201 -6.47 -13.05 14.23
CA GLU A 201 -7.56 -12.71 15.13
C GLU A 201 -7.25 -11.37 15.83
N ILE A 202 -8.25 -10.48 15.88
CA ILE A 202 -8.22 -9.23 16.63
C ILE A 202 -9.59 -9.07 17.30
N GLU A 203 -9.63 -8.77 18.61
CA GLU A 203 -10.88 -8.58 19.36
C GLU A 203 -11.85 -9.77 19.17
N ASN A 204 -11.36 -11.00 19.26
CA ASN A 204 -12.12 -12.25 19.06
C ASN A 204 -12.80 -12.36 17.68
N LYS A 205 -12.31 -11.62 16.68
CA LYS A 205 -12.80 -11.70 15.30
C LYS A 205 -11.73 -12.32 14.41
N ASN A 206 -12.08 -13.41 13.76
CA ASN A 206 -11.20 -14.05 12.78
C ASN A 206 -11.22 -13.27 11.46
N ILE A 207 -10.03 -12.93 10.94
CA ILE A 207 -9.82 -12.06 9.77
C ILE A 207 -8.98 -12.81 8.76
N LEU A 208 -9.57 -13.01 7.59
CA LEU A 208 -9.01 -13.86 6.54
C LEU A 208 -8.17 -13.06 5.55
N LYS A 209 -7.35 -13.77 4.80
CA LYS A 209 -6.59 -13.24 3.64
C LYS A 209 -7.47 -12.39 2.72
N GLY A 210 -6.93 -11.28 2.24
CA GLY A 210 -7.60 -10.32 1.37
C GLY A 210 -8.49 -9.31 2.10
N THR A 211 -8.65 -9.44 3.43
CA THR A 211 -9.38 -8.47 4.24
C THR A 211 -8.50 -7.25 4.54
N PHE A 212 -9.11 -6.08 4.51
CA PHE A 212 -8.51 -4.83 4.96
C PHE A 212 -9.09 -4.41 6.29
N ILE A 213 -8.28 -3.94 7.20
CA ILE A 213 -8.68 -3.44 8.51
C ILE A 213 -8.10 -2.07 8.81
N ASN A 214 -8.84 -1.30 9.60
CA ASN A 214 -8.43 0.01 10.05
C ASN A 214 -8.55 0.07 11.58
N ILE A 215 -7.44 0.41 12.26
CA ILE A 215 -7.35 0.52 13.71
C ILE A 215 -6.86 1.90 14.08
N SER A 216 -7.54 2.57 15.00
CA SER A 216 -7.15 3.90 15.47
C SER A 216 -7.61 4.15 16.91
N GLN A 217 -7.22 5.30 17.49
CA GLN A 217 -7.62 5.73 18.83
C GLN A 217 -7.26 4.70 19.93
N THR A 218 -6.09 4.11 19.82
CA THR A 218 -5.54 3.18 20.81
C THR A 218 -4.03 3.41 20.97
N ASP A 219 -3.50 3.05 22.13
CA ASP A 219 -2.05 3.09 22.40
C ASP A 219 -1.38 1.74 22.09
N SER A 220 -2.19 0.68 21.93
CA SER A 220 -1.73 -0.63 21.47
C SER A 220 -2.91 -1.49 21.04
N PHE A 221 -2.63 -2.55 20.29
CA PHE A 221 -3.57 -3.62 19.96
C PHE A 221 -2.80 -4.94 19.81
N GLU A 222 -3.50 -6.04 19.96
CA GLU A 222 -2.92 -7.37 19.83
C GLU A 222 -3.46 -8.08 18.60
N ILE A 223 -2.57 -8.74 17.87
CA ILE A 223 -2.89 -9.65 16.78
C ILE A 223 -2.53 -11.06 17.25
N PHE A 224 -3.48 -11.97 17.19
CA PHE A 224 -3.22 -13.40 17.42
C PHE A 224 -3.22 -14.13 16.08
N CYS A 225 -2.25 -15.02 15.88
CA CYS A 225 -2.11 -15.86 14.71
C CYS A 225 -2.20 -17.34 15.11
N ASN A 226 -3.15 -18.08 14.54
CA ASN A 226 -3.22 -19.53 14.72
C ASN A 226 -2.17 -20.30 13.91
N LYS A 227 -1.63 -19.67 12.89
CA LYS A 227 -0.59 -20.15 12.00
C LYS A 227 0.20 -18.96 11.44
N LYS A 228 1.33 -19.23 10.80
CA LYS A 228 2.11 -18.19 10.13
C LYS A 228 1.21 -17.34 9.23
N SER A 229 1.29 -16.02 9.40
CA SER A 229 0.51 -15.04 8.61
C SER A 229 1.40 -13.89 8.16
N THR A 230 1.08 -13.28 7.03
CA THR A 230 1.79 -12.11 6.50
C THR A 230 0.80 -10.96 6.36
N ILE A 231 1.14 -9.81 6.92
CA ILE A 231 0.33 -8.60 6.83
C ILE A 231 1.15 -7.45 6.24
N PHE A 232 0.47 -6.60 5.47
CA PHE A 232 1.00 -5.33 4.98
C PHE A 232 0.37 -4.20 5.77
N GLU A 233 1.18 -3.32 6.33
CA GLU A 233 0.73 -2.26 7.21
C GLU A 233 1.18 -0.90 6.70
N VAL A 234 0.24 0.06 6.64
CA VAL A 234 0.51 1.48 6.50
C VAL A 234 0.04 2.19 7.77
N ILE A 235 0.94 2.87 8.44
CA ILE A 235 0.61 3.74 9.57
C ILE A 235 0.62 5.18 9.07
N SER A 236 -0.48 5.90 9.28
CA SER A 236 -0.64 7.31 8.91
C SER A 236 -1.02 8.16 10.13
N PRO A 237 -0.84 9.49 10.12
CA PRO A 237 -1.34 10.36 11.17
C PRO A 237 -2.89 10.31 11.20
N LEU A 238 -3.50 10.43 12.37
CA LEU A 238 -4.97 10.54 12.48
C LEU A 238 -5.47 11.80 11.75
N THR A 239 -4.74 12.89 11.90
CA THR A 239 -5.01 14.16 11.23
C THR A 239 -3.69 14.70 10.66
N PRO A 240 -3.58 14.81 9.33
CA PRO A 240 -2.44 15.48 8.70
C PRO A 240 -2.34 16.96 9.08
N SER A 241 -1.13 17.52 9.03
CA SER A 241 -0.90 18.95 9.31
C SER A 241 -1.32 19.90 8.17
N TYR A 242 -1.75 19.34 7.05
CA TYR A 242 -2.23 20.06 5.88
C TYR A 242 -3.57 19.49 5.39
N LYS A 243 -4.29 20.29 4.62
CA LYS A 243 -5.58 19.88 4.06
C LYS A 243 -5.41 18.77 3.01
N THR A 244 -6.19 17.70 3.14
CA THR A 244 -6.33 16.61 2.17
C THR A 244 -7.75 16.60 1.60
N TYR A 245 -8.02 15.73 0.60
CA TYR A 245 -9.38 15.53 0.07
C TYR A 245 -10.16 14.47 0.87
N ALA A 246 -9.60 13.96 1.95
CA ALA A 246 -10.24 12.99 2.83
C ALA A 246 -10.96 13.68 3.98
#